data_8499e2504b6715712b15ded4b00b837d
#
_entry.id   8499e2504b6715712b15ded4b00b837d
#
_cell.length_a   1.000
_cell.length_b   1.000
_cell.length_c   1.000
_cell.angle_alpha   90.00
_cell.angle_beta   90.00
_cell.angle_gamma   90.00
#
_symmetry.space_group_name_H-M   'P 1'
#
loop_
_entity.id
_entity.type
_entity.pdbx_description
1 polymer ?
#
loop_
_entity_poly.entity_id
_entity_poly.type
_entity_poly.pdbx_seq_one_letter_code
_entity_poly.pdbx_strand_id
1 'polypeptide(L)'
;MQLPTVRGTEPRQARPRPRRTGRGTRRRRTIGHVAKRITPNQRTHLRGFRATGGNAGAGSRAPSQPDPSGASTGTREAVELRDGDPARFAGQGVRQAVGHVNGEIAQALAGRDFASAAEVDAALIALDGTDTRSRLGANAITGVSLAAARAEAAGGKDLWRSLANVAGTTPRLPVPHFNIVNGGAQAANNLDFQEFMLAPLGAPSLPEAVRAGAEMDGRLKAHLAAGGHPTGLGDEGGFAPDIDRPEDVLTVLVEAIEDAGYTPGRDGVAIALDPAASEFHENGHHRVAGEELTSDQLIDRYEEMIGRFPVWSVEDGLAEDDWDGWVRLTERLGDRVQLMGDDIFVTNPAVITRAVARKVGNSALIKVNQIGTVTEALEAMWICREAGYTQMISHRSGETPDAFIADLAVGTGCGQIKSGAPARGERVAKYNRLLELADAHPGVLPFGLGDA
;
A
#
# COMPACT_ATOMS: atom_id res chain seq x y z
N MET A 1 51.34 18.99 -34.70
CA MET A 1 51.47 17.89 -33.75
C MET A 1 50.41 16.87 -34.10
N GLN A 2 50.88 15.77 -34.78
CA GLN A 2 50.04 14.79 -35.44
C GLN A 2 49.54 13.73 -34.48
N LEU A 3 48.25 13.37 -34.56
CA LEU A 3 47.65 12.22 -33.88
C LEU A 3 47.91 10.93 -34.69
N PRO A 4 48.16 9.78 -34.08
CA PRO A 4 48.35 8.52 -34.78
C PRO A 4 47.04 7.82 -35.05
N THR A 5 46.90 7.33 -36.29
CA THR A 5 45.86 6.45 -36.81
C THR A 5 45.94 5.04 -36.21
N VAL A 6 44.81 4.50 -35.73
CA VAL A 6 44.65 3.09 -35.37
C VAL A 6 43.93 2.34 -36.48
N ARG A 7 44.57 1.25 -36.96
CA ARG A 7 44.12 0.34 -38.00
C ARG A 7 42.96 -0.55 -37.49
N GLY A 8 41.97 -0.77 -38.37
CA GLY A 8 40.88 -1.66 -38.12
C GLY A 8 41.26 -3.13 -38.13
N THR A 9 40.53 -3.91 -37.36
CA THR A 9 40.47 -5.38 -37.42
C THR A 9 39.09 -5.83 -37.81
N GLU A 10 39.03 -6.68 -38.83
CA GLU A 10 37.81 -7.26 -39.42
C GLU A 10 37.01 -8.16 -38.43
N PRO A 11 35.68 -8.28 -38.58
CA PRO A 11 34.89 -9.15 -37.72
C PRO A 11 34.91 -10.60 -38.21
N ARG A 12 35.21 -11.52 -37.28
CA ARG A 12 35.10 -12.97 -37.49
C ARG A 12 33.63 -13.39 -37.61
N GLN A 13 33.29 -14.07 -38.68
CA GLN A 13 32.02 -14.73 -38.95
C GLN A 13 31.74 -15.84 -37.93
N ALA A 14 30.62 -15.75 -37.22
CA ALA A 14 30.11 -16.79 -36.32
C ALA A 14 29.30 -17.85 -37.11
N ARG A 15 29.64 -19.14 -36.92
CA ARG A 15 28.94 -20.27 -37.50
C ARG A 15 27.57 -20.49 -36.83
N PRO A 16 26.51 -20.88 -37.56
CA PRO A 16 25.18 -21.12 -36.99
C PRO A 16 25.11 -22.41 -36.15
N ARG A 17 24.49 -22.35 -34.95
CA ARG A 17 24.15 -23.51 -34.14
C ARG A 17 22.83 -24.12 -34.60
N PRO A 18 22.63 -25.42 -34.49
CA PRO A 18 21.43 -26.12 -34.97
C PRO A 18 20.20 -25.82 -34.14
N ARG A 19 19.05 -25.58 -34.79
CA ARG A 19 17.72 -25.42 -34.19
C ARG A 19 17.28 -26.72 -33.53
N ARG A 20 17.04 -26.71 -32.22
CA ARG A 20 16.30 -27.77 -31.52
C ARG A 20 14.81 -27.43 -31.54
N THR A 21 14.06 -28.18 -32.31
CA THR A 21 12.61 -28.24 -32.24
C THR A 21 12.18 -29.04 -31.02
N GLY A 22 11.53 -28.42 -30.08
CA GLY A 22 10.95 -29.06 -28.88
C GLY A 22 9.74 -28.27 -28.43
N ARG A 23 8.60 -28.47 -29.09
CA ARG A 23 7.28 -28.03 -28.59
C ARG A 23 6.78 -29.05 -27.57
N GLY A 24 6.30 -28.57 -26.44
CA GLY A 24 5.44 -29.31 -25.51
C GLY A 24 6.09 -29.57 -24.17
N THR A 25 5.49 -29.08 -23.12
CA THR A 25 5.65 -29.35 -21.66
C THR A 25 6.29 -28.26 -20.77
N ARG A 26 6.18 -26.97 -21.10
CA ARG A 26 6.68 -25.91 -20.20
C ARG A 26 5.67 -25.35 -19.17
N ARG A 27 4.37 -25.67 -19.28
CA ARG A 27 3.35 -25.11 -18.35
C ARG A 27 3.27 -25.80 -16.99
N ARG A 28 3.75 -27.06 -16.84
CA ARG A 28 3.63 -27.82 -15.59
C ARG A 28 4.75 -27.62 -14.55
N ARG A 29 5.84 -26.94 -14.88
CA ARG A 29 7.01 -26.82 -13.98
C ARG A 29 6.95 -25.65 -13.01
N THR A 30 6.11 -24.64 -13.20
CA THR A 30 6.23 -23.36 -12.47
C THR A 30 5.63 -23.42 -11.07
N ILE A 31 4.54 -24.14 -10.87
CA ILE A 31 3.81 -24.19 -9.59
C ILE A 31 4.39 -25.27 -8.66
N GLY A 32 4.91 -26.36 -9.18
CA GLY A 32 5.70 -27.30 -8.39
C GLY A 32 6.94 -26.69 -7.72
N HIS A 33 7.32 -25.46 -8.11
CA HIS A 33 8.42 -24.72 -7.48
C HIS A 33 7.98 -23.89 -6.27
N VAL A 34 6.70 -23.48 -6.15
CA VAL A 34 6.19 -22.80 -4.95
C VAL A 34 6.17 -23.78 -3.78
N ALA A 35 5.58 -24.93 -3.97
CA ALA A 35 5.55 -25.99 -2.93
C ALA A 35 6.94 -26.53 -2.58
N LYS A 36 7.89 -26.56 -3.54
CA LYS A 36 9.30 -26.94 -3.29
C LYS A 36 10.14 -25.83 -2.67
N ARG A 37 9.74 -24.56 -2.76
CA ARG A 37 10.45 -23.43 -2.13
C ARG A 37 10.03 -23.19 -0.68
N ILE A 38 8.90 -23.75 -0.25
CA ILE A 38 8.47 -23.78 1.15
C ILE A 38 9.07 -25.06 1.79
N THR A 39 10.39 -25.20 1.80
CA THR A 39 11.05 -26.34 2.44
C THR A 39 11.55 -25.98 3.85
N PRO A 40 11.63 -26.97 4.78
CA PRO A 40 11.87 -26.74 6.21
C PRO A 40 13.13 -25.96 6.58
N ASN A 41 14.09 -25.79 5.69
CA ASN A 41 15.34 -25.07 5.94
C ASN A 41 15.35 -23.58 5.54
N GLN A 42 14.24 -23.06 5.00
CA GLN A 42 14.12 -21.64 4.68
C GLN A 42 13.40 -20.95 5.83
N ARG A 43 14.16 -20.30 6.69
CA ARG A 43 13.64 -19.37 7.69
C ARG A 43 12.96 -18.21 6.95
N THR A 44 11.69 -18.37 6.66
CA THR A 44 10.81 -17.25 6.24
C THR A 44 10.74 -16.33 7.44
N HIS A 45 11.44 -15.20 7.36
CA HIS A 45 11.26 -14.13 8.33
C HIS A 45 9.97 -13.40 7.94
N LEU A 46 8.84 -13.90 8.40
CA LEU A 46 7.62 -13.12 8.52
C LEU A 46 7.89 -12.08 9.62
N ARG A 47 8.49 -10.97 9.27
CA ARG A 47 8.70 -9.85 10.18
C ARG A 47 7.62 -8.81 9.92
N GLY A 48 6.52 -8.95 10.63
CA GLY A 48 5.85 -7.77 11.16
C GLY A 48 6.70 -7.27 12.32
N PHE A 49 7.08 -6.19 12.30
CA PHE A 49 7.84 -5.07 12.77
C PHE A 49 8.43 -5.03 14.20
N ARG A 50 9.54 -4.29 14.28
CA ARG A 50 10.41 -3.85 15.36
C ARG A 50 11.41 -4.90 15.88
N ALA A 51 12.49 -5.03 15.14
CA ALA A 51 13.80 -5.30 15.73
C ALA A 51 14.86 -4.56 14.94
N THR A 52 15.29 -3.46 15.45
CA THR A 52 16.57 -2.83 15.12
C THR A 52 17.71 -3.80 15.47
N GLY A 53 18.57 -4.09 14.49
CA GLY A 53 19.92 -4.60 14.73
C GLY A 53 20.12 -6.10 14.53
N GLY A 54 20.99 -6.43 13.58
CA GLY A 54 21.69 -7.72 13.51
C GLY A 54 22.01 -8.17 12.09
N ASN A 55 23.23 -7.95 11.67
CA ASN A 55 23.87 -8.49 10.45
C ASN A 55 23.62 -9.99 10.27
N ALA A 56 23.25 -10.41 9.07
CA ALA A 56 23.38 -11.80 8.66
C ALA A 56 24.00 -11.88 7.26
N GLY A 57 25.09 -12.63 7.21
CA GLY A 57 25.96 -12.81 6.06
C GLY A 57 25.31 -13.48 4.84
N ALA A 58 26.00 -13.31 3.71
CA ALA A 58 25.64 -13.76 2.38
C ALA A 58 25.54 -15.29 2.28
N GLY A 59 24.42 -15.75 1.71
CA GLY A 59 24.20 -17.11 1.20
C GLY A 59 22.93 -17.08 0.38
N SER A 60 22.88 -17.71 -0.79
CA SER A 60 21.80 -17.72 -1.74
C SER A 60 20.47 -18.09 -1.08
N ARG A 61 19.67 -17.09 -0.72
CA ARG A 61 18.35 -17.24 -0.10
C ARG A 61 17.27 -17.07 -1.16
N ALA A 62 16.31 -18.01 -1.18
CA ALA A 62 15.02 -17.72 -1.79
C ALA A 62 14.44 -16.44 -1.12
N PRO A 63 13.78 -15.55 -1.88
CA PRO A 63 13.24 -14.33 -1.31
C PRO A 63 12.27 -14.67 -0.18
N SER A 64 12.59 -14.20 1.03
CA SER A 64 11.63 -14.16 2.13
C SER A 64 10.54 -13.17 1.75
N GLN A 65 9.28 -13.52 2.01
CA GLN A 65 8.14 -12.62 1.83
C GLN A 65 7.81 -12.05 3.22
N PRO A 66 8.24 -10.83 3.54
CA PRO A 66 7.82 -10.17 4.76
C PRO A 66 6.39 -9.65 4.58
N ASP A 67 5.56 -9.84 5.61
CA ASP A 67 4.22 -9.32 5.69
C ASP A 67 4.24 -8.02 6.52
N PRO A 68 3.63 -6.91 6.05
CA PRO A 68 3.52 -5.67 6.79
C PRO A 68 2.49 -5.78 7.92
N SER A 69 2.57 -4.87 8.92
CA SER A 69 1.74 -4.83 10.13
C SER A 69 1.13 -3.44 10.32
N GLY A 70 -0.14 -3.35 10.74
CA GLY A 70 -0.79 -2.07 11.08
C GLY A 70 -0.52 -1.61 12.51
N ALA A 71 -0.44 -0.28 12.76
CA ALA A 71 -0.51 0.32 14.08
C ALA A 71 -1.97 0.63 14.45
N SER A 72 -2.73 1.26 13.56
CA SER A 72 -4.19 1.31 13.56
C SER A 72 -4.73 0.11 12.79
N THR A 73 -5.81 -0.50 13.26
CA THR A 73 -6.41 -1.69 12.61
C THR A 73 -7.93 -1.65 12.76
N GLY A 74 -8.65 -1.82 11.67
CA GLY A 74 -10.09 -2.02 11.71
C GLY A 74 -10.45 -3.31 12.46
N THR A 75 -11.51 -3.27 13.26
CA THR A 75 -11.91 -4.40 14.12
C THR A 75 -12.27 -5.67 13.33
N ARG A 76 -12.52 -5.54 12.04
CA ARG A 76 -12.90 -6.62 11.12
C ARG A 76 -11.75 -7.14 10.25
N GLU A 77 -10.52 -6.66 10.45
CA GLU A 77 -9.35 -7.16 9.71
C GLU A 77 -9.09 -8.64 9.98
N ALA A 78 -8.48 -9.30 9.02
CA ALA A 78 -7.94 -10.63 9.23
C ALA A 78 -6.83 -10.59 10.30
N VAL A 79 -6.84 -11.58 11.20
CA VAL A 79 -6.02 -11.60 12.41
C VAL A 79 -4.55 -11.81 12.09
N GLU A 80 -3.72 -10.83 12.40
CA GLU A 80 -2.27 -11.02 12.43
C GLU A 80 -1.87 -11.86 13.65
N LEU A 81 -1.37 -13.06 13.43
CA LEU A 81 -1.03 -13.97 14.52
C LEU A 81 0.29 -13.56 15.17
N ARG A 82 0.21 -13.21 16.46
CA ARG A 82 1.35 -12.86 17.31
C ARG A 82 1.55 -13.92 18.39
N ASP A 83 2.82 -14.13 18.81
CA ASP A 83 3.16 -15.17 19.78
C ASP A 83 2.62 -14.90 21.18
N GLY A 84 2.41 -13.63 21.55
CA GLY A 84 1.91 -13.22 22.86
C GLY A 84 2.90 -13.41 24.00
N ASP A 85 4.15 -13.84 23.74
CA ASP A 85 5.19 -14.02 24.77
C ASP A 85 5.85 -12.67 25.13
N PRO A 86 5.55 -12.09 26.31
CA PRO A 86 6.06 -10.76 26.66
C PRO A 86 7.59 -10.71 26.80
N ALA A 87 8.24 -11.86 27.02
CA ALA A 87 9.70 -11.94 27.11
C ALA A 87 10.39 -11.84 25.74
N ARG A 88 9.61 -11.90 24.63
CA ARG A 88 10.12 -11.84 23.29
C ARG A 88 9.39 -10.79 22.48
N PHE A 89 10.12 -9.74 22.06
CA PHE A 89 9.56 -8.64 21.27
C PHE A 89 8.27 -8.04 21.89
N ALA A 90 8.19 -8.01 23.22
CA ALA A 90 7.01 -7.56 23.96
C ALA A 90 5.70 -8.23 23.50
N GLY A 91 5.73 -9.53 23.19
CA GLY A 91 4.58 -10.28 22.70
C GLY A 91 4.40 -10.27 21.17
N GLN A 92 5.12 -9.39 20.45
CA GLN A 92 4.96 -9.18 19.01
C GLN A 92 5.73 -10.19 18.14
N GLY A 93 6.22 -11.31 18.71
CA GLY A 93 6.85 -12.39 17.96
C GLY A 93 5.88 -13.07 16.99
N VAL A 94 6.40 -13.73 15.94
CA VAL A 94 5.62 -14.40 14.86
C VAL A 94 6.06 -15.85 14.63
N ARG A 95 6.57 -16.53 15.66
CA ARG A 95 7.04 -17.92 15.56
C ARG A 95 5.91 -18.88 15.20
N GLN A 96 4.71 -18.67 15.75
CA GLN A 96 3.55 -19.49 15.45
C GLN A 96 3.20 -19.41 13.97
N ALA A 97 3.06 -18.19 13.42
CA ALA A 97 2.80 -17.98 11.99
C ALA A 97 3.89 -18.62 11.09
N VAL A 98 5.17 -18.44 11.43
CA VAL A 98 6.29 -19.11 10.76
C VAL A 98 6.18 -20.64 10.88
N GLY A 99 5.78 -21.16 12.05
CA GLY A 99 5.53 -22.59 12.28
C GLY A 99 4.42 -23.11 11.36
N HIS A 100 3.33 -22.39 11.19
CA HIS A 100 2.24 -22.76 10.28
C HIS A 100 2.71 -22.79 8.82
N VAL A 101 3.48 -21.79 8.36
CA VAL A 101 4.04 -21.78 6.99
C VAL A 101 4.93 -22.99 6.75
N ASN A 102 5.87 -23.30 7.66
CA ASN A 102 6.83 -24.38 7.49
C ASN A 102 6.25 -25.77 7.80
N GLY A 103 5.14 -25.86 8.48
CA GLY A 103 4.46 -27.09 8.90
C GLY A 103 3.21 -27.37 8.06
N GLU A 104 2.05 -27.01 8.60
CA GLU A 104 0.73 -27.38 8.07
C GLU A 104 0.51 -26.84 6.66
N ILE A 105 0.81 -25.57 6.39
CA ILE A 105 0.65 -24.96 5.06
C ILE A 105 1.57 -25.66 4.06
N ALA A 106 2.86 -25.84 4.41
CA ALA A 106 3.80 -26.54 3.54
C ALA A 106 3.34 -27.96 3.22
N GLN A 107 2.82 -28.69 4.20
CA GLN A 107 2.30 -30.05 4.00
C GLN A 107 1.05 -30.07 3.10
N ALA A 108 0.15 -29.12 3.28
CA ALA A 108 -1.08 -29.02 2.50
C ALA A 108 -0.83 -28.66 1.02
N LEU A 109 0.25 -27.92 0.72
CA LEU A 109 0.56 -27.46 -0.63
C LEU A 109 1.61 -28.31 -1.34
N ALA A 110 2.49 -29.02 -0.59
CA ALA A 110 3.59 -29.78 -1.17
C ALA A 110 3.09 -30.93 -2.05
N GLY A 111 3.69 -31.05 -3.24
CA GLY A 111 3.38 -32.13 -4.19
C GLY A 111 2.05 -31.98 -4.93
N ARG A 112 1.28 -30.94 -4.67
CA ARG A 112 0.07 -30.61 -5.45
C ARG A 112 0.43 -29.74 -6.66
N ASP A 113 -0.32 -29.93 -7.74
CA ASP A 113 -0.30 -29.06 -8.90
C ASP A 113 -1.43 -28.03 -8.77
N PHE A 114 -1.10 -26.75 -8.93
CA PHE A 114 -2.04 -25.65 -8.95
C PHE A 114 -1.98 -24.95 -10.30
N ALA A 115 -3.13 -24.64 -10.88
CA ALA A 115 -3.22 -23.97 -12.18
C ALA A 115 -2.98 -22.44 -12.07
N SER A 116 -3.23 -21.85 -10.90
CA SER A 116 -3.10 -20.40 -10.64
C SER A 116 -2.77 -20.11 -9.18
N ALA A 117 -2.36 -18.87 -8.88
CA ALA A 117 -2.23 -18.38 -7.51
C ALA A 117 -3.57 -18.40 -6.78
N ALA A 118 -4.68 -18.14 -7.48
CA ALA A 118 -6.02 -18.19 -6.90
C ALA A 118 -6.38 -19.58 -6.35
N GLU A 119 -5.92 -20.67 -6.98
CA GLU A 119 -6.13 -22.03 -6.43
C GLU A 119 -5.30 -22.26 -5.16
N VAL A 120 -4.11 -21.64 -5.06
CA VAL A 120 -3.31 -21.68 -3.82
C VAL A 120 -4.05 -20.90 -2.73
N ASP A 121 -4.54 -19.71 -3.03
CA ASP A 121 -5.29 -18.87 -2.08
C ASP A 121 -6.55 -19.58 -1.58
N ALA A 122 -7.32 -20.20 -2.47
CA ALA A 122 -8.49 -21.02 -2.10
C ALA A 122 -8.12 -22.19 -1.17
N ALA A 123 -6.98 -22.84 -1.40
CA ALA A 123 -6.49 -23.90 -0.54
C ALA A 123 -6.07 -23.40 0.84
N LEU A 124 -5.46 -22.19 0.92
CA LEU A 124 -5.09 -21.53 2.18
C LEU A 124 -6.33 -21.14 3.00
N ILE A 125 -7.33 -20.54 2.35
CA ILE A 125 -8.59 -20.15 2.96
C ILE A 125 -9.31 -21.37 3.53
N ALA A 126 -9.43 -22.43 2.73
CA ALA A 126 -10.05 -23.69 3.17
C ALA A 126 -9.26 -24.38 4.30
N LEU A 127 -7.93 -24.27 4.29
CA LEU A 127 -7.07 -24.81 5.33
C LEU A 127 -7.24 -24.06 6.64
N ASP A 128 -7.31 -22.73 6.62
CA ASP A 128 -7.57 -21.93 7.82
C ASP A 128 -8.97 -22.20 8.38
N GLY A 129 -9.98 -22.13 7.54
CA GLY A 129 -11.37 -22.43 7.87
C GLY A 129 -12.07 -21.42 8.78
N THR A 130 -11.44 -20.26 9.05
CA THR A 130 -12.04 -19.15 9.81
C THR A 130 -12.24 -17.91 8.93
N ASP A 131 -13.26 -17.11 9.22
CA ASP A 131 -13.58 -15.91 8.44
C ASP A 131 -12.45 -14.85 8.53
N THR A 132 -11.80 -14.77 9.69
CA THR A 132 -10.77 -13.76 10.00
C THR A 132 -9.34 -14.30 9.90
N ARG A 133 -9.10 -15.48 9.34
CA ARG A 133 -7.76 -16.11 9.25
C ARG A 133 -7.10 -16.29 10.61
N SER A 134 -7.88 -16.41 11.67
CA SER A 134 -7.38 -16.42 13.06
C SER A 134 -6.66 -17.70 13.45
N ARG A 135 -6.88 -18.81 12.74
CA ARG A 135 -6.26 -20.10 13.06
C ARG A 135 -4.80 -20.20 12.61
N LEU A 136 -4.52 -19.86 11.36
CA LEU A 136 -3.15 -19.90 10.80
C LEU A 136 -2.44 -18.56 10.90
N GLY A 137 -3.20 -17.49 10.95
CA GLY A 137 -2.75 -16.11 10.92
C GLY A 137 -2.74 -15.51 9.52
N ALA A 138 -3.32 -14.30 9.38
CA ALA A 138 -3.33 -13.56 8.13
C ALA A 138 -1.91 -13.35 7.60
N ASN A 139 -0.95 -13.04 8.48
CA ASN A 139 0.46 -12.89 8.12
C ASN A 139 1.08 -14.16 7.50
N ALA A 140 0.72 -15.35 7.98
CA ALA A 140 1.16 -16.62 7.37
C ALA A 140 0.56 -16.80 5.98
N ILE A 141 -0.75 -16.53 5.85
CA ILE A 141 -1.52 -16.70 4.61
C ILE A 141 -1.07 -15.69 3.56
N THR A 142 -1.01 -14.41 3.91
CA THR A 142 -0.57 -13.33 3.00
C THR A 142 0.83 -13.58 2.46
N GLY A 143 1.78 -13.96 3.32
CA GLY A 143 3.14 -14.27 2.87
C GLY A 143 3.20 -15.38 1.82
N VAL A 144 2.37 -16.42 1.94
CA VAL A 144 2.29 -17.51 0.95
C VAL A 144 1.54 -17.07 -0.31
N SER A 145 0.46 -16.31 -0.17
CA SER A 145 -0.31 -15.74 -1.29
C SER A 145 0.55 -14.83 -2.18
N LEU A 146 1.30 -13.88 -1.59
CA LEU A 146 2.26 -13.04 -2.30
C LEU A 146 3.32 -13.86 -3.04
N ALA A 147 3.83 -14.93 -2.40
CA ALA A 147 4.79 -15.84 -3.03
C ALA A 147 4.17 -16.61 -4.21
N ALA A 148 2.91 -17.03 -4.10
CA ALA A 148 2.18 -17.71 -5.17
C ALA A 148 1.98 -16.77 -6.39
N ALA A 149 1.55 -15.53 -6.16
CA ALA A 149 1.40 -14.52 -7.22
C ALA A 149 2.72 -14.25 -7.96
N ARG A 150 3.84 -14.14 -7.23
CA ARG A 150 5.17 -14.01 -7.85
C ARG A 150 5.60 -15.26 -8.63
N ALA A 151 5.26 -16.44 -8.12
CA ALA A 151 5.58 -17.68 -8.82
C ALA A 151 4.78 -17.86 -10.12
N GLU A 152 3.55 -17.38 -10.17
CA GLU A 152 2.73 -17.35 -11.38
C GLU A 152 3.34 -16.42 -12.44
N ALA A 153 3.91 -15.30 -12.03
CA ALA A 153 4.66 -14.39 -12.89
C ALA A 153 6.04 -14.95 -13.31
N ALA A 154 6.63 -15.88 -12.53
CA ALA A 154 7.97 -16.43 -12.75
C ALA A 154 8.05 -17.35 -13.98
N GLY A 155 8.08 -16.81 -15.13
CA GLY A 155 8.18 -17.50 -16.44
C GLY A 155 8.65 -16.55 -17.53
N GLY A 156 9.20 -15.38 -17.10
CA GLY A 156 9.66 -14.31 -17.99
C GLY A 156 8.60 -13.22 -18.21
N LYS A 157 7.61 -13.13 -17.33
CA LYS A 157 6.65 -12.02 -17.27
C LYS A 157 6.97 -11.14 -16.07
N ASP A 158 6.81 -9.84 -16.24
CA ASP A 158 6.82 -8.90 -15.12
C ASP A 158 5.64 -9.19 -14.17
N LEU A 159 5.83 -9.00 -12.86
CA LEU A 159 4.79 -9.25 -11.86
C LEU A 159 3.54 -8.40 -12.13
N TRP A 160 3.70 -7.11 -12.42
CA TRP A 160 2.59 -6.22 -12.75
C TRP A 160 1.79 -6.69 -13.98
N ARG A 161 2.45 -7.28 -15.00
CA ARG A 161 1.75 -7.84 -16.18
C ARG A 161 0.93 -9.08 -15.83
N SER A 162 1.45 -9.91 -14.93
CA SER A 162 0.72 -11.08 -14.44
C SER A 162 -0.51 -10.66 -13.66
N LEU A 163 -0.36 -9.68 -12.76
CA LEU A 163 -1.44 -9.11 -11.97
C LEU A 163 -2.50 -8.44 -12.85
N ALA A 164 -2.09 -7.68 -13.88
CA ALA A 164 -3.01 -7.08 -14.84
C ALA A 164 -3.84 -8.12 -15.60
N ASN A 165 -3.19 -9.21 -16.04
CA ASN A 165 -3.89 -10.29 -16.73
C ASN A 165 -4.92 -11.00 -15.84
N VAL A 166 -4.60 -11.19 -14.55
CA VAL A 166 -5.53 -11.80 -13.57
C VAL A 166 -6.67 -10.84 -13.23
N ALA A 167 -6.37 -9.57 -13.05
CA ALA A 167 -7.35 -8.54 -12.71
C ALA A 167 -8.20 -8.09 -13.92
N GLY A 168 -7.80 -8.43 -15.16
CA GLY A 168 -8.48 -7.99 -16.37
C GLY A 168 -8.42 -6.48 -16.59
N THR A 169 -7.28 -5.85 -16.24
CA THR A 169 -7.12 -4.39 -16.21
C THR A 169 -6.08 -3.88 -17.20
N THR A 170 -6.15 -2.58 -17.51
CA THR A 170 -5.11 -1.86 -18.25
C THR A 170 -4.10 -1.29 -17.25
N PRO A 171 -2.83 -1.72 -17.30
CA PRO A 171 -1.81 -1.25 -16.36
C PRO A 171 -1.55 0.26 -16.48
N ARG A 172 -1.23 0.88 -15.34
CA ARG A 172 -0.99 2.32 -15.23
C ARG A 172 -0.03 2.62 -14.07
N LEU A 173 0.84 3.60 -14.22
CA LEU A 173 1.63 4.15 -13.13
C LEU A 173 0.74 5.01 -12.23
N PRO A 174 0.65 4.72 -10.93
CA PRO A 174 -0.23 5.43 -10.02
C PRO A 174 0.34 6.79 -9.61
N VAL A 175 -0.54 7.74 -9.26
CA VAL A 175 -0.17 8.95 -8.54
C VAL A 175 0.18 8.59 -7.09
N PRO A 176 1.39 8.92 -6.61
CA PRO A 176 1.76 8.73 -5.22
C PRO A 176 1.07 9.75 -4.32
N HIS A 177 0.59 9.29 -3.17
CA HIS A 177 0.10 10.12 -2.06
C HIS A 177 1.15 10.03 -0.95
N PHE A 178 1.86 11.14 -0.74
CA PHE A 178 2.98 11.20 0.21
C PHE A 178 2.47 11.64 1.58
N ASN A 179 2.46 10.75 2.57
CA ASN A 179 2.14 11.12 3.96
C ASN A 179 3.31 11.90 4.57
N ILE A 180 3.21 13.22 4.60
CA ILE A 180 4.30 14.12 5.00
C ILE A 180 4.12 14.74 6.38
N VAL A 181 2.93 14.60 7.01
CA VAL A 181 2.70 14.92 8.43
C VAL A 181 1.95 13.77 9.08
N ASN A 182 2.48 13.26 10.17
CA ASN A 182 1.92 12.22 10.99
C ASN A 182 1.37 12.77 12.31
N GLY A 183 0.22 12.26 12.72
CA GLY A 183 -0.40 12.45 14.02
C GLY A 183 -1.06 11.17 14.52
N GLY A 184 -2.07 11.27 15.37
CA GLY A 184 -2.84 10.14 15.88
C GLY A 184 -1.97 8.98 16.41
N ALA A 185 -2.31 7.76 16.05
CA ALA A 185 -1.58 6.56 16.45
C ALA A 185 -0.15 6.45 15.88
N GLN A 186 0.20 7.24 14.85
CA GLN A 186 1.49 7.17 14.15
C GLN A 186 2.56 8.10 14.70
N ALA A 187 2.21 9.03 15.63
CA ALA A 187 3.14 10.01 16.16
C ALA A 187 2.80 10.38 17.61
N ALA A 188 3.82 10.69 18.40
CA ALA A 188 3.64 11.16 19.79
C ALA A 188 3.57 12.70 19.80
N ASN A 189 2.51 13.27 19.23
CA ASN A 189 2.21 14.71 19.20
C ASN A 189 0.75 14.96 19.57
N ASN A 190 0.26 16.19 19.39
CA ASN A 190 -1.09 16.57 19.79
C ASN A 190 -2.13 16.49 18.65
N LEU A 191 -1.72 16.11 17.44
CA LEU A 191 -2.64 15.98 16.30
C LEU A 191 -3.53 14.76 16.45
N ASP A 192 -4.83 14.95 16.40
CA ASP A 192 -5.79 13.84 16.41
C ASP A 192 -5.86 13.15 15.04
N PHE A 193 -5.76 13.90 13.92
CA PHE A 193 -5.72 13.33 12.58
C PHE A 193 -4.39 12.61 12.33
N GLN A 194 -4.49 11.40 11.76
CA GLN A 194 -3.36 10.49 11.63
C GLN A 194 -2.43 10.83 10.47
N GLU A 195 -2.97 11.25 9.31
CA GLU A 195 -2.17 11.51 8.11
C GLU A 195 -2.62 12.75 7.34
N PHE A 196 -1.62 13.50 6.91
CA PHE A 196 -1.78 14.59 5.94
C PHE A 196 -0.87 14.30 4.75
N MET A 197 -1.48 14.05 3.61
CA MET A 197 -0.79 13.62 2.40
C MET A 197 -0.78 14.70 1.32
N LEU A 198 0.29 14.74 0.52
CA LEU A 198 0.35 15.50 -0.72
C LEU A 198 0.21 14.56 -1.91
N ALA A 199 -0.68 14.93 -2.82
CA ALA A 199 -0.97 14.21 -4.05
C ALA A 199 -0.66 15.09 -5.27
N PRO A 200 0.46 14.88 -5.98
CA PRO A 200 0.81 15.66 -7.18
C PRO A 200 -0.04 15.23 -8.40
N LEU A 201 -1.34 15.54 -8.36
CA LEU A 201 -2.33 15.11 -9.36
C LEU A 201 -2.05 15.68 -10.75
N GLY A 202 -1.55 16.94 -10.81
CA GLY A 202 -1.20 17.64 -12.03
C GLY A 202 0.21 17.32 -12.57
N ALA A 203 0.95 16.42 -11.95
CA ALA A 203 2.29 16.07 -12.43
C ALA A 203 2.21 15.38 -13.81
N PRO A 204 3.11 15.73 -14.76
CA PRO A 204 3.07 15.17 -16.11
C PRO A 204 3.59 13.72 -16.21
N SER A 205 4.25 13.23 -15.17
CA SER A 205 4.82 11.89 -15.12
C SER A 205 5.11 11.47 -13.67
N LEU A 206 5.31 10.16 -13.47
CA LEU A 206 5.69 9.61 -12.16
C LEU A 206 7.02 10.19 -11.63
N PRO A 207 8.12 10.30 -12.43
CA PRO A 207 9.34 10.93 -11.94
C PRO A 207 9.13 12.37 -11.45
N GLU A 208 8.30 13.15 -12.17
CA GLU A 208 7.98 14.52 -11.76
C GLU A 208 7.09 14.56 -10.50
N ALA A 209 6.17 13.60 -10.34
CA ALA A 209 5.39 13.48 -9.11
C ALA A 209 6.28 13.14 -7.90
N VAL A 210 7.25 12.24 -8.06
CA VAL A 210 8.21 11.88 -6.99
C VAL A 210 9.14 13.05 -6.68
N ARG A 211 9.60 13.81 -7.70
CA ARG A 211 10.38 15.03 -7.51
C ARG A 211 9.59 16.06 -6.70
N ALA A 212 8.34 16.32 -7.09
CA ALA A 212 7.47 17.25 -6.39
C ALA A 212 7.30 16.87 -4.91
N GLY A 213 7.05 15.58 -4.63
CA GLY A 213 6.95 15.07 -3.25
C GLY A 213 8.21 15.36 -2.43
N ALA A 214 9.40 15.11 -2.98
CA ALA A 214 10.66 15.35 -2.28
C ALA A 214 10.98 16.83 -2.08
N GLU A 215 10.64 17.69 -3.05
CA GLU A 215 10.84 19.14 -2.95
C GLU A 215 9.92 19.77 -1.90
N MET A 216 8.63 19.38 -1.89
CA MET A 216 7.66 19.82 -0.89
C MET A 216 8.00 19.35 0.52
N ASP A 217 8.44 18.10 0.69
CA ASP A 217 8.91 17.57 1.98
C ASP A 217 10.06 18.44 2.53
N GLY A 218 11.02 18.83 1.69
CA GLY A 218 12.11 19.71 2.06
C GLY A 218 11.65 21.12 2.46
N ARG A 219 10.63 21.69 1.78
CA ARG A 219 10.03 22.99 2.13
C ARG A 219 9.26 22.92 3.43
N LEU A 220 8.42 21.88 3.59
CA LEU A 220 7.69 21.65 4.83
C LEU A 220 8.63 21.55 6.04
N LYS A 221 9.74 20.84 5.91
CA LYS A 221 10.77 20.78 6.97
C LYS A 221 11.27 22.16 7.35
N ALA A 222 11.52 23.02 6.37
CA ALA A 222 12.00 24.39 6.60
C ALA A 222 10.92 25.26 7.30
N HIS A 223 9.66 25.16 6.89
CA HIS A 223 8.54 25.86 7.54
C HIS A 223 8.36 25.44 8.99
N LEU A 224 8.33 24.11 9.25
CA LEU A 224 8.21 23.58 10.62
C LEU A 224 9.36 24.05 11.52
N ALA A 225 10.61 24.00 11.02
CA ALA A 225 11.77 24.45 11.78
C ALA A 225 11.72 25.98 12.05
N ALA A 226 11.29 26.79 11.08
CA ALA A 226 11.11 28.24 11.25
C ALA A 226 10.00 28.59 12.24
N GLY A 227 8.94 27.80 12.27
CA GLY A 227 7.85 27.88 13.27
C GLY A 227 8.22 27.35 14.66
N GLY A 228 9.42 26.79 14.83
CA GLY A 228 9.87 26.22 16.10
C GLY A 228 9.31 24.84 16.40
N HIS A 229 8.70 24.18 15.43
CA HIS A 229 8.17 22.81 15.59
C HIS A 229 9.26 21.76 15.42
N PRO A 230 9.16 20.59 16.12
CA PRO A 230 10.05 19.47 15.89
C PRO A 230 9.91 18.95 14.46
N THR A 231 11.04 18.50 13.87
CA THR A 231 11.12 17.88 12.55
C THR A 231 11.50 16.40 12.65
N GLY A 232 11.16 15.75 13.78
CA GLY A 232 11.24 14.30 13.94
C GLY A 232 10.20 13.62 13.06
N LEU A 233 10.47 12.34 12.71
CA LEU A 233 9.62 11.58 11.81
C LEU A 233 8.71 10.62 12.60
N GLY A 234 7.46 10.58 12.21
CA GLY A 234 6.49 9.56 12.60
C GLY A 234 6.76 8.19 11.95
N ASP A 235 5.87 7.26 12.17
CA ASP A 235 6.03 5.86 11.75
C ASP A 235 6.08 5.72 10.22
N GLU A 236 5.42 6.59 9.48
CA GLU A 236 5.38 6.55 8.01
C GLU A 236 6.35 7.51 7.32
N GLY A 237 7.22 8.14 8.08
CA GLY A 237 8.28 9.01 7.58
C GLY A 237 7.86 10.47 7.40
N GLY A 238 6.59 10.84 7.63
CA GLY A 238 6.12 12.21 7.73
C GLY A 238 6.61 12.88 9.01
N PHE A 239 6.65 14.22 9.03
CA PHE A 239 7.02 14.96 10.23
C PHE A 239 5.96 14.84 11.32
N ALA A 240 6.37 14.90 12.56
CA ALA A 240 5.51 14.86 13.74
C ALA A 240 5.60 16.20 14.50
N PRO A 241 5.01 17.31 13.98
CA PRO A 241 5.07 18.62 14.63
C PRO A 241 4.13 18.70 15.83
N ASP A 242 4.45 19.57 16.77
CA ASP A 242 3.55 19.97 17.86
C ASP A 242 2.58 21.03 17.36
N ILE A 243 1.54 20.61 16.67
CA ILE A 243 0.44 21.43 16.17
C ILE A 243 -0.85 20.78 16.65
N ASP A 244 -1.78 21.57 17.19
CA ASP A 244 -3.00 21.03 17.81
C ASP A 244 -4.17 20.92 16.81
N ARG A 245 -4.22 21.81 15.83
CA ARG A 245 -5.38 21.91 14.93
C ARG A 245 -5.06 21.40 13.53
N PRO A 246 -5.90 20.53 12.95
CA PRO A 246 -5.73 20.07 11.56
C PRO A 246 -5.65 21.19 10.54
N GLU A 247 -6.44 22.28 10.73
CA GLU A 247 -6.46 23.43 9.83
C GLU A 247 -5.14 24.21 9.78
N ASP A 248 -4.39 24.22 10.89
CA ASP A 248 -3.09 24.87 10.94
C ASP A 248 -2.05 24.04 10.17
N VAL A 249 -2.13 22.70 10.23
CA VAL A 249 -1.34 21.83 9.37
C VAL A 249 -1.66 22.07 7.90
N LEU A 250 -2.95 22.16 7.53
CA LEU A 250 -3.37 22.44 6.15
C LEU A 250 -2.80 23.76 5.64
N THR A 251 -2.74 24.77 6.50
CA THR A 251 -2.15 26.09 6.16
C THR A 251 -0.66 25.95 5.83
N VAL A 252 0.11 25.30 6.71
CA VAL A 252 1.55 25.06 6.49
C VAL A 252 1.81 24.21 5.25
N LEU A 253 0.93 23.26 4.93
CA LEU A 253 1.04 22.44 3.72
C LEU A 253 0.83 23.25 2.44
N VAL A 254 -0.16 24.16 2.42
CA VAL A 254 -0.39 25.05 1.28
C VAL A 254 0.83 25.96 1.06
N GLU A 255 1.37 26.54 2.13
CA GLU A 255 2.59 27.35 2.06
C GLU A 255 3.78 26.55 1.52
N ALA A 256 3.95 25.29 1.96
CA ALA A 256 5.03 24.43 1.48
C ALA A 256 4.88 24.04 0.00
N ILE A 257 3.65 23.84 -0.48
CA ILE A 257 3.34 23.60 -1.91
C ILE A 257 3.75 24.82 -2.74
N GLU A 258 3.30 26.04 -2.34
CA GLU A 258 3.57 27.29 -3.05
C GLU A 258 5.06 27.64 -3.04
N ASP A 259 5.75 27.50 -1.90
CA ASP A 259 7.18 27.75 -1.78
C ASP A 259 8.06 26.75 -2.53
N ALA A 260 7.53 25.56 -2.80
CA ALA A 260 8.17 24.58 -3.70
C ALA A 260 7.94 24.92 -5.19
N GLY A 261 7.12 25.94 -5.49
CA GLY A 261 6.81 26.39 -6.85
C GLY A 261 5.69 25.59 -7.53
N TYR A 262 4.87 24.88 -6.75
CA TYR A 262 3.71 24.15 -7.26
C TYR A 262 2.40 24.90 -6.98
N THR A 263 1.38 24.61 -7.78
CA THR A 263 0.04 25.17 -7.59
C THR A 263 -0.79 24.27 -6.68
N PRO A 264 -1.36 24.79 -5.58
CA PRO A 264 -2.31 24.03 -4.78
C PRO A 264 -3.59 23.70 -5.55
N GLY A 265 -4.04 22.45 -5.52
CA GLY A 265 -5.29 22.02 -6.16
C GLY A 265 -5.14 20.78 -7.04
N ARG A 266 -6.27 20.36 -7.63
CA ARG A 266 -6.32 19.12 -8.45
C ARG A 266 -5.51 19.21 -9.74
N ASP A 267 -5.35 20.40 -10.29
CA ASP A 267 -4.53 20.63 -11.49
C ASP A 267 -3.02 20.76 -11.17
N GLY A 268 -2.65 20.69 -9.89
CA GLY A 268 -1.29 20.76 -9.39
C GLY A 268 -1.08 19.73 -8.28
N VAL A 269 -0.95 20.20 -7.04
CA VAL A 269 -0.80 19.35 -5.85
C VAL A 269 -2.00 19.52 -4.94
N ALA A 270 -2.75 18.45 -4.75
CA ALA A 270 -3.86 18.40 -3.82
C ALA A 270 -3.44 17.81 -2.46
N ILE A 271 -4.27 18.02 -1.44
CA ILE A 271 -4.11 17.45 -0.11
C ILE A 271 -5.09 16.29 0.04
N ALA A 272 -4.61 15.15 0.57
CA ALA A 272 -5.46 14.06 1.02
C ALA A 272 -5.29 13.91 2.53
N LEU A 273 -6.38 13.62 3.23
CA LEU A 273 -6.43 13.46 4.66
C LEU A 273 -6.77 12.01 5.01
N ASP A 274 -6.15 11.50 6.07
CA ASP A 274 -6.60 10.32 6.79
C ASP A 274 -6.76 10.70 8.28
N PRO A 275 -7.96 11.09 8.69
CA PRO A 275 -8.25 11.31 10.10
C PRO A 275 -8.11 10.06 10.95
N ALA A 276 -8.41 8.87 10.42
CA ALA A 276 -8.57 7.62 11.18
C ALA A 276 -9.55 7.81 12.34
N ALA A 277 -10.76 8.28 12.02
CA ALA A 277 -11.69 8.85 13.00
C ALA A 277 -12.16 7.87 14.08
N SER A 278 -12.00 6.55 13.88
CA SER A 278 -12.24 5.54 14.92
C SER A 278 -11.31 5.70 16.13
N GLU A 279 -10.07 6.21 15.94
CA GLU A 279 -9.06 6.35 16.99
C GLU A 279 -9.41 7.46 18.00
N PHE A 280 -10.20 8.46 17.60
CA PHE A 280 -10.63 9.56 18.47
C PHE A 280 -12.16 9.60 18.65
N HIS A 281 -12.85 8.48 18.38
CA HIS A 281 -14.28 8.32 18.61
C HIS A 281 -14.55 7.59 19.93
N GLU A 282 -15.29 8.23 20.82
CA GLU A 282 -15.71 7.64 22.09
C GLU A 282 -17.13 8.11 22.46
N ASN A 283 -17.96 7.19 22.97
CA ASN A 283 -19.32 7.48 23.46
C ASN A 283 -20.22 8.23 22.45
N GLY A 284 -20.05 7.96 21.13
CA GLY A 284 -20.85 8.59 20.07
C GLY A 284 -20.39 9.99 19.67
N HIS A 285 -19.21 10.42 20.12
CA HIS A 285 -18.60 11.69 19.78
C HIS A 285 -17.17 11.51 19.31
N HIS A 286 -16.73 12.41 18.43
CA HIS A 286 -15.35 12.50 17.95
C HIS A 286 -14.65 13.65 18.69
N ARG A 287 -13.46 13.42 19.21
CA ARG A 287 -12.66 14.43 19.88
C ARG A 287 -11.57 14.96 18.96
N VAL A 288 -11.68 16.22 18.52
CA VAL A 288 -10.72 16.84 17.59
C VAL A 288 -10.28 18.19 18.15
N ALA A 289 -8.99 18.38 18.37
CA ALA A 289 -8.38 19.60 18.93
C ALA A 289 -9.04 20.03 20.26
N GLY A 290 -9.41 19.04 21.09
CA GLY A 290 -10.07 19.26 22.38
C GLY A 290 -11.56 19.55 22.31
N GLU A 291 -12.17 19.58 21.14
CA GLU A 291 -13.60 19.74 20.91
C GLU A 291 -14.29 18.36 20.81
N GLU A 292 -15.45 18.20 21.44
CA GLU A 292 -16.30 17.00 21.26
C GLU A 292 -17.34 17.28 20.19
N LEU A 293 -17.31 16.50 19.11
CA LEU A 293 -18.14 16.68 17.92
C LEU A 293 -19.01 15.46 17.67
N THR A 294 -20.28 15.65 17.36
CA THR A 294 -21.09 14.62 16.73
C THR A 294 -20.61 14.34 15.31
N SER A 295 -21.02 13.22 14.71
CA SER A 295 -20.70 12.93 13.30
C SER A 295 -21.12 14.05 12.36
N ASP A 296 -22.29 14.65 12.56
CA ASP A 296 -22.76 15.77 11.72
C ASP A 296 -21.89 17.02 11.89
N GLN A 297 -21.45 17.35 13.10
CA GLN A 297 -20.54 18.47 13.34
C GLN A 297 -19.13 18.21 12.76
N LEU A 298 -18.66 16.96 12.78
CA LEU A 298 -17.40 16.61 12.13
C LEU A 298 -17.51 16.70 10.59
N ILE A 299 -18.66 16.31 10.02
CA ILE A 299 -18.95 16.52 8.59
C ILE A 299 -18.95 18.03 8.25
N ASP A 300 -19.58 18.86 9.07
CA ASP A 300 -19.56 20.33 8.90
C ASP A 300 -18.11 20.85 8.87
N ARG A 301 -17.26 20.38 9.77
CA ARG A 301 -15.83 20.74 9.82
C ARG A 301 -15.08 20.32 8.55
N TYR A 302 -15.32 19.11 8.02
CA TYR A 302 -14.75 18.71 6.73
C TYR A 302 -15.25 19.59 5.59
N GLU A 303 -16.50 19.95 5.57
CA GLU A 303 -17.06 20.82 4.55
C GLU A 303 -16.38 22.19 4.54
N GLU A 304 -16.10 22.77 5.72
CA GLU A 304 -15.34 24.02 5.86
C GLU A 304 -13.88 23.86 5.39
N MET A 305 -13.21 22.74 5.77
CA MET A 305 -11.84 22.46 5.32
C MET A 305 -11.76 22.34 3.80
N ILE A 306 -12.67 21.58 3.17
CA ILE A 306 -12.75 21.40 1.72
C ILE A 306 -13.06 22.72 1.01
N GLY A 307 -13.81 23.63 1.65
CA GLY A 307 -14.11 24.96 1.13
C GLY A 307 -12.93 25.95 1.15
N ARG A 308 -11.95 25.73 2.04
CA ARG A 308 -10.82 26.63 2.29
C ARG A 308 -9.48 26.13 1.76
N PHE A 309 -9.30 24.82 1.70
CA PHE A 309 -8.04 24.17 1.35
C PHE A 309 -8.21 23.23 0.15
N PRO A 310 -7.15 22.91 -0.58
CA PRO A 310 -7.21 22.04 -1.76
C PRO A 310 -7.31 20.55 -1.38
N VAL A 311 -8.22 20.21 -0.46
CA VAL A 311 -8.51 18.84 -0.05
C VAL A 311 -9.31 18.14 -1.14
N TRP A 312 -8.84 16.99 -1.60
CA TRP A 312 -9.49 16.21 -2.64
C TRP A 312 -9.93 14.82 -2.19
N SER A 313 -9.37 14.33 -1.07
CA SER A 313 -9.67 13.02 -0.51
C SER A 313 -9.69 13.05 1.01
N VAL A 314 -10.65 12.35 1.61
CA VAL A 314 -10.75 12.09 3.06
C VAL A 314 -10.93 10.59 3.25
N GLU A 315 -9.96 9.97 3.91
CA GLU A 315 -9.97 8.58 4.30
C GLU A 315 -10.47 8.47 5.74
N ASP A 316 -11.31 7.46 6.04
CA ASP A 316 -11.86 7.17 7.37
C ASP A 316 -12.30 8.41 8.17
N GLY A 317 -13.12 9.24 7.50
CA GLY A 317 -13.61 10.51 8.04
C GLY A 317 -14.58 10.36 9.22
N LEU A 318 -15.14 9.18 9.47
CA LEU A 318 -15.99 8.83 10.60
C LEU A 318 -15.63 7.45 11.13
N ALA A 319 -16.07 7.14 12.36
CA ALA A 319 -15.85 5.83 12.97
C ALA A 319 -16.33 4.68 12.07
N GLU A 320 -15.65 3.53 12.12
CA GLU A 320 -15.88 2.35 11.26
C GLU A 320 -17.25 1.69 11.45
N ASP A 321 -17.95 1.97 12.54
CA ASP A 321 -19.26 1.44 12.87
C ASP A 321 -20.39 2.46 12.63
N ASP A 322 -20.11 3.74 12.39
CA ASP A 322 -21.13 4.78 12.10
C ASP A 322 -21.56 4.79 10.62
N TRP A 323 -22.16 3.68 10.20
CA TRP A 323 -22.62 3.51 8.82
C TRP A 323 -23.66 4.55 8.38
N ASP A 324 -24.49 5.04 9.28
CA ASP A 324 -25.50 6.06 8.97
C ASP A 324 -24.84 7.45 8.84
N GLY A 325 -23.84 7.75 9.66
CA GLY A 325 -23.00 8.93 9.51
C GLY A 325 -22.25 8.92 8.17
N TRP A 326 -21.69 7.77 7.77
CA TRP A 326 -21.02 7.62 6.48
C TRP A 326 -21.94 7.83 5.27
N VAL A 327 -23.23 7.42 5.35
CA VAL A 327 -24.21 7.74 4.32
C VAL A 327 -24.40 9.24 4.22
N ARG A 328 -24.58 9.96 5.35
CA ARG A 328 -24.73 11.43 5.36
C ARG A 328 -23.46 12.14 4.86
N LEU A 329 -22.27 11.66 5.27
CA LEU A 329 -20.99 12.16 4.78
C LEU A 329 -20.90 12.05 3.24
N THR A 330 -21.30 10.89 2.71
CA THR A 330 -21.27 10.63 1.26
C THR A 330 -22.28 11.50 0.50
N GLU A 331 -23.49 11.64 1.02
CA GLU A 331 -24.53 12.50 0.44
C GLU A 331 -24.09 13.99 0.38
N ARG A 332 -23.34 14.46 1.39
CA ARG A 332 -22.94 15.85 1.49
C ARG A 332 -21.67 16.19 0.70
N LEU A 333 -20.69 15.30 0.69
CA LEU A 333 -19.34 15.62 0.22
C LEU A 333 -18.86 14.71 -0.95
N GLY A 334 -19.57 13.62 -1.25
CA GLY A 334 -19.12 12.62 -2.22
C GLY A 334 -18.98 13.12 -3.66
N ASP A 335 -19.72 14.16 -4.06
CA ASP A 335 -19.60 14.81 -5.38
C ASP A 335 -18.40 15.77 -5.45
N ARG A 336 -17.81 16.15 -4.31
CA ARG A 336 -16.75 17.17 -4.21
C ARG A 336 -15.37 16.53 -4.01
N VAL A 337 -15.31 15.48 -3.20
CA VAL A 337 -14.07 14.82 -2.79
C VAL A 337 -14.21 13.30 -2.83
N GLN A 338 -13.06 12.63 -2.89
CA GLN A 338 -12.96 11.20 -2.65
C GLN A 338 -13.18 10.91 -1.17
N LEU A 339 -14.14 10.05 -0.85
CA LEU A 339 -14.42 9.55 0.49
C LEU A 339 -14.01 8.08 0.54
N MET A 340 -12.86 7.83 1.15
CA MET A 340 -12.19 6.54 1.13
C MET A 340 -12.44 5.77 2.42
N GLY A 341 -12.87 4.53 2.29
CA GLY A 341 -12.97 3.62 3.43
C GLY A 341 -11.73 2.73 3.53
N ASP A 342 -11.06 2.77 4.70
CA ASP A 342 -10.03 1.85 5.12
C ASP A 342 -10.58 0.90 6.19
N ASP A 343 -10.65 1.31 7.43
CA ASP A 343 -11.12 0.48 8.56
C ASP A 343 -12.59 0.05 8.41
N ILE A 344 -13.43 0.91 7.82
CA ILE A 344 -14.83 0.56 7.56
C ILE A 344 -14.96 -0.56 6.53
N PHE A 345 -14.03 -0.71 5.59
CA PHE A 345 -14.07 -1.70 4.51
C PHE A 345 -13.13 -2.89 4.71
N VAL A 346 -11.99 -2.68 5.34
CA VAL A 346 -10.92 -3.65 5.62
C VAL A 346 -10.58 -4.54 4.40
N THR A 347 -10.61 -3.95 3.20
CA THR A 347 -10.39 -4.67 1.93
C THR A 347 -11.31 -5.89 1.74
N ASN A 348 -12.45 -5.95 2.45
CA ASN A 348 -13.32 -7.12 2.47
C ASN A 348 -14.40 -7.04 1.38
N PRO A 349 -14.43 -7.98 0.40
CA PRO A 349 -15.41 -7.98 -0.69
C PRO A 349 -16.87 -7.91 -0.23
N ALA A 350 -17.24 -8.64 0.83
CA ALA A 350 -18.59 -8.66 1.35
C ALA A 350 -18.98 -7.33 2.02
N VAL A 351 -18.04 -6.71 2.75
CA VAL A 351 -18.26 -5.40 3.38
C VAL A 351 -18.39 -4.31 2.32
N ILE A 352 -17.50 -4.30 1.32
CA ILE A 352 -17.53 -3.33 0.20
C ILE A 352 -18.85 -3.49 -0.59
N THR A 353 -19.28 -4.72 -0.88
CA THR A 353 -20.60 -4.97 -1.53
C THR A 353 -21.76 -4.34 -0.75
N ARG A 354 -21.75 -4.49 0.58
CA ARG A 354 -22.73 -3.85 1.46
C ARG A 354 -22.62 -2.32 1.43
N ALA A 355 -21.40 -1.78 1.41
CA ALA A 355 -21.14 -0.35 1.37
C ALA A 355 -21.67 0.28 0.08
N VAL A 356 -21.40 -0.34 -1.07
CA VAL A 356 -21.94 0.07 -2.37
C VAL A 356 -23.46 0.10 -2.35
N ALA A 357 -24.10 -0.95 -1.83
CA ALA A 357 -25.57 -1.02 -1.75
C ALA A 357 -26.17 0.08 -0.84
N ARG A 358 -25.42 0.56 0.14
CA ARG A 358 -25.83 1.63 1.07
C ARG A 358 -25.33 3.02 0.67
N LYS A 359 -24.52 3.14 -0.39
CA LYS A 359 -23.88 4.39 -0.82
C LYS A 359 -22.95 4.97 0.27
N VAL A 360 -22.13 4.13 0.85
CA VAL A 360 -21.15 4.48 1.89
C VAL A 360 -19.78 4.68 1.26
N GLY A 361 -19.29 5.93 1.21
CA GLY A 361 -18.05 6.27 0.52
C GLY A 361 -18.18 6.25 -1.01
N ASN A 362 -17.08 6.52 -1.70
CA ASN A 362 -16.96 6.44 -3.16
C ASN A 362 -15.55 5.95 -3.58
N SER A 363 -14.75 5.52 -2.61
CA SER A 363 -13.40 5.00 -2.80
C SER A 363 -13.06 3.96 -1.74
N ALA A 364 -12.14 3.04 -2.06
CA ALA A 364 -11.65 2.04 -1.12
C ALA A 364 -10.13 2.03 -1.05
N LEU A 365 -9.60 1.98 0.18
CA LEU A 365 -8.21 1.64 0.41
C LEU A 365 -8.04 0.12 0.33
N ILE A 366 -6.94 -0.32 -0.29
CA ILE A 366 -6.68 -1.74 -0.54
C ILE A 366 -5.38 -2.14 0.12
N LYS A 367 -5.47 -3.01 1.12
CA LYS A 367 -4.37 -3.58 1.88
C LYS A 367 -4.49 -5.11 1.88
N VAL A 368 -3.64 -5.82 1.16
CA VAL A 368 -3.75 -7.28 0.96
C VAL A 368 -3.84 -8.05 2.28
N ASN A 369 -3.09 -7.62 3.30
CA ASN A 369 -3.04 -8.31 4.59
C ASN A 369 -4.30 -8.11 5.45
N GLN A 370 -5.14 -7.08 5.18
CA GLN A 370 -6.42 -6.88 5.89
C GLN A 370 -7.43 -8.01 5.60
N ILE A 371 -7.31 -8.66 4.43
CA ILE A 371 -8.18 -9.77 4.03
C ILE A 371 -7.45 -11.11 3.96
N GLY A 372 -6.13 -11.09 3.71
CA GLY A 372 -5.25 -12.25 3.81
C GLY A 372 -4.73 -12.80 2.49
N THR A 373 -5.41 -12.61 1.35
CA THR A 373 -4.96 -13.12 0.05
C THR A 373 -4.98 -12.08 -1.06
N VAL A 374 -4.11 -12.24 -2.05
CA VAL A 374 -4.11 -11.42 -3.27
C VAL A 374 -5.41 -11.60 -4.05
N THR A 375 -5.94 -12.80 -4.09
CA THR A 375 -7.19 -13.11 -4.81
C THR A 375 -8.37 -12.34 -4.23
N GLU A 376 -8.54 -12.33 -2.91
CA GLU A 376 -9.63 -11.58 -2.25
C GLU A 376 -9.44 -10.07 -2.40
N ALA A 377 -8.19 -9.56 -2.33
CA ALA A 377 -7.92 -8.16 -2.60
C ALA A 377 -8.28 -7.75 -4.04
N LEU A 378 -7.97 -8.58 -5.03
CA LEU A 378 -8.37 -8.35 -6.43
C LEU A 378 -9.90 -8.43 -6.61
N GLU A 379 -10.59 -9.29 -5.87
CA GLU A 379 -12.06 -9.37 -5.86
C GLU A 379 -12.66 -8.09 -5.28
N ALA A 380 -12.14 -7.57 -4.16
CA ALA A 380 -12.54 -6.30 -3.59
C ALA A 380 -12.37 -5.15 -4.60
N MET A 381 -11.24 -5.12 -5.28
CA MET A 381 -10.97 -4.13 -6.33
C MET A 381 -11.90 -4.25 -7.54
N TRP A 382 -12.26 -5.46 -7.92
CA TRP A 382 -13.24 -5.68 -8.99
C TRP A 382 -14.63 -5.13 -8.62
N ILE A 383 -15.12 -5.40 -7.39
CA ILE A 383 -16.38 -4.87 -6.87
C ILE A 383 -16.39 -3.34 -6.89
N CYS A 384 -15.29 -2.72 -6.44
CA CYS A 384 -15.14 -1.27 -6.48
C CYS A 384 -15.27 -0.70 -7.90
N ARG A 385 -14.57 -1.29 -8.89
CA ARG A 385 -14.63 -0.85 -10.29
C ARG A 385 -16.04 -0.97 -10.88
N GLU A 386 -16.71 -2.10 -10.66
CA GLU A 386 -18.08 -2.30 -11.15
C GLU A 386 -19.09 -1.30 -10.53
N ALA A 387 -18.76 -0.79 -9.34
CA ALA A 387 -19.58 0.20 -8.64
C ALA A 387 -19.19 1.67 -8.96
N GLY A 388 -18.12 1.90 -9.73
CA GLY A 388 -17.58 3.24 -9.98
C GLY A 388 -16.82 3.85 -8.79
N TYR A 389 -16.40 3.03 -7.81
CA TYR A 389 -15.53 3.46 -6.72
C TYR A 389 -14.09 3.56 -7.20
N THR A 390 -13.42 4.64 -6.87
CA THR A 390 -11.97 4.75 -7.01
C THR A 390 -11.26 3.85 -6.00
N GLN A 391 -9.96 3.61 -6.19
CA GLN A 391 -9.19 2.70 -5.34
C GLN A 391 -7.79 3.25 -5.14
N MET A 392 -7.22 3.02 -3.96
CA MET A 392 -5.82 3.31 -3.66
C MET A 392 -5.16 2.08 -3.05
N ILE A 393 -4.07 1.64 -3.64
CA ILE A 393 -3.22 0.61 -3.02
C ILE A 393 -2.42 1.26 -1.89
N SER A 394 -2.40 0.61 -0.73
CA SER A 394 -1.75 1.15 0.46
C SER A 394 -0.72 0.22 1.07
N HIS A 395 0.29 0.83 1.68
CA HIS A 395 1.20 0.21 2.63
C HIS A 395 0.53 0.05 4.01
N ARG A 396 1.33 -0.33 5.02
CA ARG A 396 0.95 -0.32 6.44
C ARG A 396 1.96 0.52 7.24
N SER A 397 1.57 0.96 8.46
CA SER A 397 2.47 1.68 9.36
C SER A 397 3.72 0.88 9.73
N GLY A 398 3.59 -0.43 9.97
CA GLY A 398 4.70 -1.36 10.15
C GLY A 398 5.16 -2.01 8.85
N GLU A 399 5.67 -1.23 7.90
CA GLU A 399 6.00 -1.66 6.55
C GLU A 399 7.38 -2.34 6.43
N THR A 400 7.60 -3.02 5.32
CA THR A 400 8.83 -3.74 4.96
C THR A 400 9.41 -3.21 3.65
N PRO A 401 10.69 -3.48 3.31
CA PRO A 401 11.26 -3.09 2.02
C PRO A 401 10.68 -3.83 0.81
N ASP A 402 9.75 -4.77 0.99
CA ASP A 402 9.10 -5.47 -0.12
C ASP A 402 8.25 -4.49 -0.96
N ALA A 403 8.36 -4.56 -2.27
CA ALA A 403 7.72 -3.65 -3.21
C ALA A 403 6.55 -4.26 -3.99
N PHE A 404 5.96 -5.36 -3.50
CA PHE A 404 4.83 -6.02 -4.16
C PHE A 404 3.69 -5.07 -4.48
N ILE A 405 3.36 -4.17 -3.55
CA ILE A 405 2.26 -3.22 -3.70
C ILE A 405 2.48 -2.22 -4.84
N ALA A 406 3.72 -1.93 -5.22
CA ALA A 406 4.02 -1.11 -6.39
C ALA A 406 3.63 -1.85 -7.69
N ASP A 407 4.02 -3.12 -7.84
CA ASP A 407 3.61 -3.94 -8.97
C ASP A 407 2.08 -4.19 -8.97
N LEU A 408 1.45 -4.31 -7.79
CA LEU A 408 0.00 -4.46 -7.65
C LEU A 408 -0.72 -3.20 -8.14
N ALA A 409 -0.29 -2.01 -7.69
CA ALA A 409 -0.88 -0.74 -8.12
C ALA A 409 -0.76 -0.52 -9.63
N VAL A 410 0.42 -0.85 -10.20
CA VAL A 410 0.62 -0.75 -11.66
C VAL A 410 -0.25 -1.77 -12.39
N GLY A 411 -0.24 -3.03 -11.95
CA GLY A 411 -0.96 -4.11 -12.62
C GLY A 411 -2.48 -3.92 -12.60
N THR A 412 -3.03 -3.47 -11.49
CA THR A 412 -4.48 -3.24 -11.36
C THR A 412 -4.94 -1.94 -12.01
N GLY A 413 -4.00 -1.04 -12.35
CA GLY A 413 -4.32 0.25 -12.98
C GLY A 413 -5.18 1.16 -12.12
N CYS A 414 -5.17 0.98 -10.78
CA CYS A 414 -6.03 1.73 -9.84
C CYS A 414 -5.76 3.25 -9.81
N GLY A 415 -4.61 3.67 -10.34
CA GLY A 415 -4.26 5.08 -10.48
C GLY A 415 -3.74 5.76 -9.23
N GLN A 416 -3.75 5.13 -8.06
CA GLN A 416 -3.36 5.72 -6.79
C GLN A 416 -2.55 4.75 -5.94
N ILE A 417 -1.55 5.28 -5.21
CA ILE A 417 -0.79 4.52 -4.21
C ILE A 417 -0.44 5.40 -3.01
N LYS A 418 -0.63 4.88 -1.80
CA LYS A 418 -0.19 5.46 -0.52
C LYS A 418 0.97 4.60 0.01
N SER A 419 2.17 5.19 0.20
CA SER A 419 3.36 4.48 0.68
C SER A 419 4.24 5.33 1.59
N GLY A 420 3.62 6.24 2.37
CA GLY A 420 4.31 7.11 3.31
C GLY A 420 5.04 8.28 2.66
N ALA A 421 5.92 8.94 3.42
CA ALA A 421 6.72 10.05 2.95
C ALA A 421 7.83 9.61 1.98
N PRO A 422 8.46 10.55 1.24
CA PRO A 422 9.68 10.26 0.46
C PRO A 422 10.92 10.09 1.37
N ALA A 423 10.72 9.46 2.51
CA ALA A 423 11.69 9.18 3.57
C ALA A 423 11.52 7.74 4.06
N ARG A 424 12.50 7.21 4.80
CA ARG A 424 12.57 5.81 5.30
C ARG A 424 12.66 4.77 4.18
N GLY A 425 13.59 3.83 4.31
CA GLY A 425 13.93 2.89 3.24
C GLY A 425 12.78 1.97 2.81
N GLU A 426 11.96 1.53 3.75
CA GLU A 426 10.78 0.69 3.50
C GLU A 426 9.69 1.41 2.70
N ARG A 427 9.59 2.74 2.80
CA ARG A 427 8.66 3.58 2.03
C ARG A 427 9.20 3.83 0.63
N VAL A 428 10.42 4.34 0.57
CA VAL A 428 11.12 4.70 -0.67
C VAL A 428 11.30 3.49 -1.60
N ALA A 429 11.39 2.27 -1.07
CA ALA A 429 11.47 1.04 -1.88
C ALA A 429 10.32 0.89 -2.89
N LYS A 430 9.09 1.31 -2.55
CA LYS A 430 7.94 1.27 -3.46
C LYS A 430 8.05 2.34 -4.54
N TYR A 431 8.43 3.57 -4.17
CA TYR A 431 8.64 4.64 -5.14
C TYR A 431 9.79 4.33 -6.10
N ASN A 432 10.89 3.77 -5.60
CA ASN A 432 12.00 3.30 -6.44
C ASN A 432 11.53 2.23 -7.42
N ARG A 433 10.72 1.26 -6.95
CA ARG A 433 10.16 0.22 -7.83
C ARG A 433 9.26 0.82 -8.92
N LEU A 434 8.43 1.80 -8.61
CA LEU A 434 7.61 2.50 -9.58
C LEU A 434 8.48 3.26 -10.61
N LEU A 435 9.55 3.92 -10.18
CA LEU A 435 10.51 4.59 -11.06
C LEU A 435 11.23 3.60 -11.97
N GLU A 436 11.67 2.44 -11.45
CA GLU A 436 12.23 1.35 -12.26
C GLU A 436 11.25 0.88 -13.34
N LEU A 437 9.96 0.74 -13.01
CA LEU A 437 8.94 0.34 -13.97
C LEU A 437 8.70 1.42 -15.03
N ALA A 438 8.69 2.68 -14.64
CA ALA A 438 8.55 3.80 -15.56
C ALA A 438 9.73 3.87 -16.56
N ASP A 439 10.95 3.68 -16.07
CA ASP A 439 12.17 3.70 -16.89
C ASP A 439 12.26 2.48 -17.82
N ALA A 440 11.91 1.29 -17.33
CA ALA A 440 11.96 0.06 -18.10
C ALA A 440 10.87 -0.03 -19.20
N HIS A 441 9.77 0.73 -19.08
CA HIS A 441 8.62 0.65 -19.98
C HIS A 441 8.15 2.03 -20.50
N PRO A 442 9.03 2.84 -21.10
CA PRO A 442 8.70 4.18 -21.57
C PRO A 442 7.58 4.15 -22.62
N GLY A 443 6.55 4.96 -22.43
CA GLY A 443 5.40 5.06 -23.35
C GLY A 443 4.43 3.86 -23.31
N VAL A 444 4.69 2.85 -22.48
CA VAL A 444 3.82 1.67 -22.34
C VAL A 444 2.86 1.80 -21.15
N LEU A 445 3.33 2.42 -20.07
CA LEU A 445 2.58 2.63 -18.85
C LEU A 445 2.16 4.11 -18.75
N PRO A 446 0.88 4.45 -18.99
CA PRO A 446 0.40 5.81 -18.77
C PRO A 446 0.46 6.14 -17.26
N PHE A 447 0.66 7.42 -16.93
CA PHE A 447 0.66 7.91 -15.55
C PHE A 447 -0.64 8.66 -15.26
N GLY A 448 -1.13 8.57 -14.02
CA GLY A 448 -2.26 9.35 -13.52
C GLY A 448 -3.38 8.50 -12.93
N LEU A 449 -4.47 9.16 -12.50
CA LEU A 449 -5.59 8.53 -11.79
C LEU A 449 -6.35 7.50 -12.65
N GLY A 450 -6.34 7.63 -13.96
CA GLY A 450 -7.16 6.79 -14.82
C GLY A 450 -8.55 7.38 -15.07
N ASP A 451 -9.23 6.79 -16.04
CA ASP A 451 -10.65 7.03 -16.21
C ASP A 451 -11.39 6.23 -15.12
N ALA A 452 -12.20 6.90 -14.32
CA ALA A 452 -13.05 6.29 -13.29
C ALA A 452 -14.20 5.52 -13.94
#